data_838b62bb898b438e55e4880f52a2367e
#
_entry.id   838b62bb898b438e55e4880f52a2367e
#
_cell.length_a   1.000
_cell.length_b   1.000
_cell.length_c   1.000
_cell.angle_alpha   90.00
_cell.angle_beta   90.00
_cell.angle_gamma   90.00
#
_symmetry.space_group_name_H-M   'P 1'
#
loop_
_entity.id
_entity.type
_entity.pdbx_description
1 polymer ?
#
loop_
_entity_poly.entity_id
_entity_poly.type
_entity_poly.pdbx_seq_one_letter_code
_entity_poly.pdbx_strand_id
1 'polypeptide(L)'
;MPSARGYSRWPWRVKGVSMISENELWLLSFYRVSEISGALFFGRLARSMRPSSIQADMTKHFSDEAMHAWYWTDCIERLGAKPLKLDVAYQDQYLVAAGMPVNIMEILAITQVFERRVINQYKRHSRTVGTHQDVCQTIARIMQDERWHIQWIRNALQEMEPEYGKDHIETTMQRYMQADVEVYRKTMREHEERVRHLIHTHRGPDGV
;
A
#
# COMPACT_ATOMS: atom_id res chain seq x y z
N MET A 1 -7.88 -16.54 30.38
CA MET A 1 -8.55 -15.55 29.53
C MET A 1 -7.92 -14.18 29.81
N PRO A 2 -7.13 -13.57 28.92
CA PRO A 2 -6.67 -12.20 29.13
C PRO A 2 -7.78 -11.24 28.72
N SER A 3 -8.09 -10.30 29.60
CA SER A 3 -9.10 -9.26 29.48
C SER A 3 -8.89 -8.40 28.24
N ALA A 4 -9.94 -8.18 27.48
CA ALA A 4 -10.00 -7.16 26.43
C ALA A 4 -9.60 -5.80 27.04
N ARG A 5 -8.42 -5.32 26.73
CA ARG A 5 -8.02 -3.94 27.04
C ARG A 5 -8.86 -3.03 26.14
N GLY A 6 -9.75 -2.28 26.80
CA GLY A 6 -10.62 -1.33 26.16
C GLY A 6 -9.79 -0.32 25.36
N TYR A 7 -10.09 -0.22 24.09
CA TYR A 7 -9.63 0.88 23.25
C TYR A 7 -10.30 2.16 23.79
N SER A 8 -9.55 2.94 24.56
CA SER A 8 -10.01 4.25 25.02
C SER A 8 -10.22 5.14 23.79
N ARG A 9 -11.47 5.47 23.52
CA ARG A 9 -11.82 6.55 22.59
C ARG A 9 -11.17 7.83 23.13
N TRP A 10 -10.26 8.40 22.34
CA TRP A 10 -9.56 9.65 22.67
C TRP A 10 -10.58 10.79 22.77
N PRO A 11 -10.51 11.64 23.84
CA PRO A 11 -11.53 12.64 24.13
C PRO A 11 -11.44 13.94 23.30
N TRP A 12 -10.57 14.03 22.31
CA TRP A 12 -10.30 15.27 21.58
C TRP A 12 -11.04 15.34 20.23
N ARG A 13 -12.36 15.45 20.27
CA ARG A 13 -13.12 15.78 19.06
C ARG A 13 -13.35 17.30 19.02
N VAL A 14 -12.46 18.07 18.38
CA VAL A 14 -12.79 19.41 17.92
C VAL A 14 -13.74 19.25 16.73
N LYS A 15 -14.99 19.61 16.92
CA LYS A 15 -15.98 19.64 15.82
C LYS A 15 -15.59 20.79 14.88
N GLY A 16 -15.27 20.49 13.62
CA GLY A 16 -15.51 21.46 12.59
C GLY A 16 -14.45 21.75 11.53
N VAL A 17 -13.16 21.41 11.69
CA VAL A 17 -12.17 21.70 10.64
C VAL A 17 -11.28 20.49 10.45
N SER A 18 -11.21 19.97 9.23
CA SER A 18 -10.21 18.97 8.86
C SER A 18 -8.83 19.61 8.88
N MET A 19 -7.84 18.91 9.47
CA MET A 19 -6.44 19.38 9.52
C MET A 19 -5.68 19.08 8.23
N ILE A 20 -6.30 18.42 7.26
CA ILE A 20 -5.68 18.06 5.98
C ILE A 20 -6.46 18.61 4.80
N SER A 21 -5.74 18.86 3.70
CA SER A 21 -6.33 19.29 2.43
C SER A 21 -7.15 18.17 1.77
N GLU A 22 -8.04 18.55 0.83
CA GLU A 22 -8.79 17.57 0.02
C GLU A 22 -7.84 16.64 -0.76
N ASN A 23 -6.73 17.18 -1.26
CA ASN A 23 -5.73 16.39 -1.97
C ASN A 23 -5.06 15.35 -1.05
N GLU A 24 -4.71 15.73 0.17
CA GLU A 24 -4.12 14.81 1.13
C GLU A 24 -5.15 13.77 1.59
N LEU A 25 -6.40 14.17 1.87
CA LEU A 25 -7.48 13.23 2.20
C LEU A 25 -7.70 12.19 1.10
N TRP A 26 -7.67 12.63 -0.16
CA TRP A 26 -7.75 11.69 -1.30
C TRP A 26 -6.58 10.72 -1.32
N LEU A 27 -5.33 11.20 -1.13
CA LEU A 27 -4.12 10.35 -1.09
C LEU A 27 -4.20 9.30 0.02
N LEU A 28 -4.58 9.70 1.24
CA LEU A 28 -4.72 8.77 2.36
C LEU A 28 -5.83 7.75 2.11
N SER A 29 -6.94 8.18 1.50
CA SER A 29 -8.05 7.30 1.13
C SER A 29 -7.65 6.32 0.03
N PHE A 30 -6.82 6.77 -0.92
CA PHE A 30 -6.25 5.94 -1.97
C PHE A 30 -5.32 4.86 -1.39
N TYR A 31 -4.41 5.22 -0.49
CA TYR A 31 -3.58 4.24 0.22
C TYR A 31 -4.45 3.22 0.96
N ARG A 32 -5.41 3.70 1.75
CA ARG A 32 -6.32 2.84 2.48
C ARG A 32 -7.03 1.81 1.59
N VAL A 33 -7.56 2.21 0.44
CA VAL A 33 -8.26 1.28 -0.47
C VAL A 33 -7.29 0.30 -1.11
N SER A 34 -6.06 0.70 -1.38
CA SER A 34 -5.01 -0.18 -1.90
C SER A 34 -4.64 -1.27 -0.89
N GLU A 35 -4.46 -0.91 0.39
CA GLU A 35 -4.20 -1.89 1.46
C GLU A 35 -5.38 -2.86 1.66
N ILE A 36 -6.63 -2.37 1.59
CA ILE A 36 -7.82 -3.24 1.64
C ILE A 36 -7.80 -4.24 0.48
N SER A 37 -7.46 -3.79 -0.72
CA SER A 37 -7.38 -4.66 -1.90
C SER A 37 -6.27 -5.69 -1.76
N GLY A 38 -5.10 -5.30 -1.24
CA GLY A 38 -4.00 -6.18 -0.87
C GLY A 38 -4.44 -7.25 0.14
N ALA A 39 -5.04 -6.83 1.24
CA ALA A 39 -5.56 -7.73 2.27
C ALA A 39 -6.57 -8.74 1.71
N LEU A 40 -7.52 -8.31 0.90
CA LEU A 40 -8.50 -9.21 0.27
C LEU A 40 -7.83 -10.20 -0.68
N PHE A 41 -6.83 -9.76 -1.44
CA PHE A 41 -6.07 -10.61 -2.33
C PHE A 41 -5.30 -11.69 -1.57
N PHE A 42 -4.46 -11.30 -0.60
CA PHE A 42 -3.68 -12.23 0.21
C PHE A 42 -4.56 -13.13 1.09
N GLY A 43 -5.66 -12.63 1.63
CA GLY A 43 -6.61 -13.44 2.40
C GLY A 43 -7.24 -14.55 1.56
N ARG A 44 -7.59 -14.28 0.30
CA ARG A 44 -8.07 -15.31 -0.63
C ARG A 44 -7.00 -16.34 -0.94
N LEU A 45 -5.77 -15.90 -1.19
CA LEU A 45 -4.62 -16.78 -1.45
C LEU A 45 -4.33 -17.68 -0.25
N ALA A 46 -4.13 -17.10 0.92
CA ALA A 46 -3.84 -17.84 2.16
C ALA A 46 -4.91 -18.90 2.45
N ARG A 47 -6.18 -18.58 2.17
CA ARG A 47 -7.29 -19.52 2.36
C ARG A 47 -7.30 -20.68 1.34
N SER A 48 -6.91 -20.41 0.08
CA SER A 48 -7.06 -21.36 -1.03
C SER A 48 -5.80 -22.16 -1.34
N MET A 49 -4.64 -21.71 -0.85
CA MET A 49 -3.38 -22.40 -1.14
C MET A 49 -3.27 -23.75 -0.43
N ARG A 50 -2.60 -24.69 -1.06
CA ARG A 50 -2.22 -25.96 -0.41
C ARG A 50 -1.17 -25.69 0.67
N PRO A 51 -1.08 -26.55 1.69
CA PRO A 51 0.00 -26.44 2.68
C PRO A 51 1.37 -26.32 2.02
N SER A 52 2.13 -25.31 2.39
CA SER A 52 3.45 -25.01 1.82
C SER A 52 4.33 -24.26 2.83
N SER A 53 5.63 -24.18 2.55
CA SER A 53 6.60 -23.45 3.39
C SER A 53 6.25 -21.97 3.56
N ILE A 54 5.64 -21.33 2.56
CA ILE A 54 5.30 -19.89 2.57
C ILE A 54 3.93 -19.57 3.18
N GLN A 55 3.19 -20.54 3.70
CA GLN A 55 1.84 -20.32 4.20
C GLN A 55 1.79 -19.38 5.40
N ALA A 56 2.76 -19.47 6.29
CA ALA A 56 2.86 -18.60 7.45
C ALA A 56 3.14 -17.14 7.03
N ASP A 57 4.07 -16.95 6.09
CA ASP A 57 4.44 -15.63 5.57
C ASP A 57 3.28 -14.99 4.80
N MET A 58 2.57 -15.78 3.98
CA MET A 58 1.38 -15.34 3.27
C MET A 58 0.27 -14.88 4.23
N THR A 59 0.06 -15.62 5.32
CA THR A 59 -0.95 -15.27 6.33
C THR A 59 -0.55 -14.03 7.11
N LYS A 60 0.74 -13.88 7.42
CA LYS A 60 1.26 -12.68 8.07
C LYS A 60 1.10 -11.46 7.16
N HIS A 61 1.47 -11.57 5.89
CA HIS A 61 1.32 -10.49 4.91
C HIS A 61 -0.14 -10.02 4.83
N PHE A 62 -1.10 -10.95 4.70
CA PHE A 62 -2.53 -10.62 4.78
C PHE A 62 -2.89 -9.82 6.05
N SER A 63 -2.37 -10.23 7.20
CA SER A 63 -2.62 -9.55 8.47
C SER A 63 -2.04 -8.13 8.48
N ASP A 64 -0.84 -7.95 7.96
CA ASP A 64 -0.17 -6.66 7.89
C ASP A 64 -0.94 -5.69 6.98
N GLU A 65 -1.36 -6.11 5.78
CA GLU A 65 -2.18 -5.32 4.86
C GLU A 65 -3.50 -4.83 5.50
N ALA A 66 -4.17 -5.73 6.23
CA ALA A 66 -5.39 -5.37 6.97
C ALA A 66 -5.12 -4.35 8.07
N MET A 67 -3.97 -4.46 8.75
CA MET A 67 -3.53 -3.49 9.76
C MET A 67 -3.12 -2.16 9.13
N HIS A 68 -2.47 -2.14 7.96
CA HIS A 68 -2.14 -0.93 7.23
C HIS A 68 -3.40 -0.16 6.84
N ALA A 69 -4.42 -0.84 6.35
CA ALA A 69 -5.72 -0.24 6.04
C ALA A 69 -6.37 0.39 7.30
N TRP A 70 -6.21 -0.25 8.45
CA TRP A 70 -6.67 0.31 9.73
C TRP A 70 -5.83 1.53 10.14
N TYR A 71 -4.50 1.51 10.01
CA TYR A 71 -3.64 2.66 10.30
C TYR A 71 -4.01 3.89 9.48
N TRP A 72 -4.31 3.72 8.19
CA TRP A 72 -4.80 4.81 7.36
C TRP A 72 -6.17 5.32 7.79
N THR A 73 -7.08 4.43 8.15
CA THR A 73 -8.41 4.81 8.65
C THR A 73 -8.29 5.63 9.94
N ASP A 74 -7.50 5.16 10.91
CA ASP A 74 -7.24 5.84 12.18
C ASP A 74 -6.54 7.20 11.97
N CYS A 75 -5.56 7.25 11.09
CA CYS A 75 -4.87 8.50 10.74
C CYS A 75 -5.86 9.54 10.19
N ILE A 76 -6.69 9.18 9.21
CA ILE A 76 -7.69 10.07 8.63
C ILE A 76 -8.69 10.57 9.70
N GLU A 77 -9.15 9.67 10.58
CA GLU A 77 -10.09 10.04 11.64
C GLU A 77 -9.46 10.96 12.71
N ARG A 78 -8.20 10.74 13.08
CA ARG A 78 -7.44 11.63 13.98
C ARG A 78 -7.27 13.02 13.37
N LEU A 79 -7.11 13.12 12.07
CA LEU A 79 -7.02 14.38 11.33
C LEU A 79 -8.38 15.06 11.11
N GLY A 80 -9.45 14.57 11.75
CA GLY A 80 -10.78 15.18 11.74
C GLY A 80 -11.60 14.92 10.48
N ALA A 81 -11.15 14.01 9.62
CA ALA A 81 -11.83 13.66 8.37
C ALA A 81 -12.46 12.27 8.40
N LYS A 82 -13.08 11.86 7.29
CA LYS A 82 -13.56 10.51 7.02
C LYS A 82 -12.96 10.01 5.72
N PRO A 83 -12.61 8.72 5.63
CA PRO A 83 -12.12 8.16 4.36
C PRO A 83 -13.11 8.39 3.23
N LEU A 84 -12.60 8.79 2.07
CA LEU A 84 -13.39 8.87 0.85
C LEU A 84 -13.69 7.47 0.32
N LYS A 85 -14.86 7.30 -0.31
CA LYS A 85 -15.13 6.13 -1.12
C LYS A 85 -14.42 6.28 -2.46
N LEU A 86 -13.47 5.41 -2.74
CA LEU A 86 -12.80 5.31 -4.03
C LEU A 86 -13.17 3.94 -4.62
N ASP A 87 -13.61 3.95 -5.88
CA ASP A 87 -14.17 2.76 -6.52
C ASP A 87 -13.11 1.86 -7.17
N VAL A 88 -11.89 2.36 -7.37
CA VAL A 88 -10.81 1.65 -8.07
C VAL A 88 -9.52 1.72 -7.28
N ALA A 89 -8.96 0.57 -6.95
CA ALA A 89 -7.60 0.46 -6.44
C ALA A 89 -6.60 0.35 -7.60
N TYR A 90 -5.35 0.71 -7.33
CA TYR A 90 -4.26 0.60 -8.30
C TYR A 90 -4.07 -0.83 -8.82
N GLN A 91 -4.17 -1.80 -7.92
CA GLN A 91 -4.00 -3.22 -8.21
C GLN A 91 -5.01 -3.73 -9.24
N ASP A 92 -6.26 -3.24 -9.23
CA ASP A 92 -7.29 -3.68 -10.17
C ASP A 92 -6.92 -3.32 -11.63
N GLN A 93 -6.39 -2.13 -11.84
CA GLN A 93 -5.96 -1.66 -13.17
C GLN A 93 -4.71 -2.41 -13.65
N TYR A 94 -3.85 -2.79 -12.73
CA TYR A 94 -2.64 -3.53 -13.04
C TYR A 94 -2.94 -4.94 -13.53
N LEU A 95 -3.87 -5.65 -12.90
CA LEU A 95 -4.28 -6.98 -13.33
C LEU A 95 -4.89 -6.98 -14.73
N VAL A 96 -5.57 -5.89 -15.11
CA VAL A 96 -6.07 -5.69 -16.49
C VAL A 96 -4.91 -5.55 -17.49
N ALA A 97 -3.85 -4.82 -17.15
CA ALA A 97 -2.71 -4.57 -18.05
C ALA A 97 -1.73 -5.75 -18.12
N ALA A 98 -1.42 -6.37 -16.99
CA ALA A 98 -0.42 -7.43 -16.87
C ALA A 98 -0.97 -8.84 -17.11
N GLY A 99 -2.29 -9.00 -17.09
CA GLY A 99 -2.98 -10.29 -17.03
C GLY A 99 -3.02 -10.88 -15.62
N MET A 100 -3.92 -11.84 -15.43
CA MET A 100 -4.04 -12.57 -14.17
C MET A 100 -2.86 -13.52 -14.01
N PRO A 101 -2.19 -13.54 -12.85
CA PRO A 101 -1.17 -14.54 -12.56
C PRO A 101 -1.80 -15.93 -12.53
N VAL A 102 -1.13 -16.92 -13.11
CA VAL A 102 -1.65 -18.28 -13.27
C VAL A 102 -1.10 -19.28 -12.25
N ASN A 103 -0.06 -18.92 -11.50
CA ASN A 103 0.56 -19.75 -10.48
C ASN A 103 1.13 -18.91 -9.33
N ILE A 104 1.60 -19.58 -8.28
CA ILE A 104 2.09 -18.90 -7.07
C ILE A 104 3.37 -18.10 -7.34
N MET A 105 4.25 -18.55 -8.21
CA MET A 105 5.47 -17.81 -8.58
C MET A 105 5.12 -16.49 -9.26
N GLU A 106 4.19 -16.48 -10.20
CA GLU A 106 3.71 -15.24 -10.85
C GLU A 106 3.02 -14.29 -9.87
N ILE A 107 2.26 -14.85 -8.91
CA ILE A 107 1.64 -14.07 -7.83
C ILE A 107 2.71 -13.37 -6.98
N LEU A 108 3.75 -14.08 -6.56
CA LEU A 108 4.84 -13.48 -5.79
C LEU A 108 5.64 -12.47 -6.62
N ALA A 109 5.85 -12.75 -7.90
CA ALA A 109 6.55 -11.82 -8.80
C ALA A 109 5.81 -10.49 -8.98
N ILE A 110 4.48 -10.52 -9.21
CA ILE A 110 3.67 -9.30 -9.33
C ILE A 110 3.61 -8.55 -8.00
N THR A 111 3.48 -9.25 -6.89
CA THR A 111 3.48 -8.63 -5.55
C THR A 111 4.81 -7.94 -5.26
N GLN A 112 5.94 -8.57 -5.58
CA GLN A 112 7.26 -7.96 -5.42
C GLN A 112 7.38 -6.61 -6.15
N VAL A 113 6.71 -6.45 -7.28
CA VAL A 113 6.67 -5.18 -8.02
C VAL A 113 5.80 -4.16 -7.29
N PHE A 114 4.64 -4.56 -6.78
CA PHE A 114 3.74 -3.69 -6.02
C PHE A 114 4.41 -3.14 -4.76
N GLU A 115 5.02 -3.99 -3.94
CA GLU A 115 5.67 -3.59 -2.70
C GLU A 115 6.76 -2.53 -2.92
N ARG A 116 7.55 -2.70 -3.97
CA ARG A 116 8.55 -1.71 -4.36
C ARG A 116 7.91 -0.37 -4.77
N ARG A 117 6.77 -0.43 -5.43
CA ARG A 117 6.02 0.77 -5.85
C ARG A 117 5.46 1.50 -4.63
N VAL A 118 4.81 0.81 -3.72
CA VAL A 118 4.25 1.35 -2.48
C VAL A 118 5.34 2.06 -1.66
N ILE A 119 6.47 1.40 -1.43
CA ILE A 119 7.61 2.01 -0.73
C ILE A 119 8.07 3.33 -1.38
N ASN A 120 8.13 3.38 -2.70
CA ASN A 120 8.56 4.60 -3.41
C ASN A 120 7.52 5.72 -3.29
N GLN A 121 6.23 5.39 -3.34
CA GLN A 121 5.15 6.35 -3.12
C GLN A 121 5.18 6.92 -1.70
N TYR A 122 5.29 6.08 -0.69
CA TYR A 122 5.38 6.48 0.71
C TYR A 122 6.61 7.34 1.00
N LYS A 123 7.78 6.96 0.49
CA LYS A 123 9.00 7.78 0.58
C LYS A 123 8.83 9.16 -0.05
N ARG A 124 8.17 9.24 -1.19
CA ARG A 124 7.92 10.51 -1.87
C ARG A 124 6.96 11.36 -1.06
N HIS A 125 5.82 10.80 -0.62
CA HIS A 125 4.82 11.52 0.16
C HIS A 125 5.41 12.04 1.48
N SER A 126 6.07 11.20 2.26
CA SER A 126 6.65 11.58 3.56
C SER A 126 7.74 12.66 3.49
N ARG A 127 8.35 12.85 2.32
CA ARG A 127 9.36 13.89 2.07
C ARG A 127 8.77 15.17 1.47
N THR A 128 7.49 15.15 1.13
CA THR A 128 6.83 16.31 0.54
C THR A 128 6.62 17.37 1.61
N VAL A 129 7.03 18.59 1.32
CA VAL A 129 6.84 19.73 2.23
C VAL A 129 5.35 19.93 2.44
N GLY A 130 4.95 20.04 3.71
CA GLY A 130 3.55 20.23 4.08
C GLY A 130 2.79 18.96 4.44
N THR A 131 3.38 17.77 4.25
CA THR A 131 2.78 16.53 4.75
C THR A 131 2.60 16.59 6.27
N HIS A 132 1.41 16.29 6.75
CA HIS A 132 1.12 16.31 8.18
C HIS A 132 1.98 15.31 8.97
N GLN A 133 2.38 15.67 10.19
CA GLN A 133 3.24 14.83 11.01
C GLN A 133 2.65 13.44 11.28
N ASP A 134 1.34 13.35 11.53
CA ASP A 134 0.64 12.08 11.75
C ASP A 134 0.69 11.17 10.51
N VAL A 135 0.64 11.76 9.31
CA VAL A 135 0.82 11.03 8.04
C VAL A 135 2.24 10.48 7.94
N CYS A 136 3.25 11.30 8.24
CA CYS A 136 4.65 10.85 8.25
C CYS A 136 4.88 9.71 9.25
N GLN A 137 4.28 9.77 10.44
CA GLN A 137 4.38 8.71 11.46
C GLN A 137 3.68 7.43 11.00
N THR A 138 2.51 7.54 10.38
CA THR A 138 1.78 6.40 9.82
C THR A 138 2.58 5.72 8.72
N ILE A 139 3.12 6.49 7.78
CA ILE A 139 4.03 5.97 6.73
C ILE A 139 5.25 5.27 7.35
N ALA A 140 5.90 5.89 8.34
CA ALA A 140 7.08 5.31 8.98
C ALA A 140 6.79 3.96 9.65
N ARG A 141 5.59 3.80 10.22
CA ARG A 141 5.13 2.55 10.81
C ARG A 141 4.91 1.47 9.76
N ILE A 142 4.13 1.75 8.71
CA ILE A 142 3.85 0.82 7.62
C ILE A 142 5.14 0.38 6.93
N MET A 143 6.05 1.31 6.67
CA MET A 143 7.33 1.04 6.01
C MET A 143 8.24 0.03 6.73
N GLN A 144 7.98 -0.32 8.00
CA GLN A 144 8.70 -1.38 8.70
C GLN A 144 8.27 -2.75 8.17
N ASP A 145 6.96 -2.94 7.99
CA ASP A 145 6.37 -4.18 7.49
C ASP A 145 6.65 -4.34 5.99
N GLU A 146 6.58 -3.27 5.20
CA GLU A 146 6.86 -3.27 3.76
C GLU A 146 8.27 -3.80 3.40
N ARG A 147 9.25 -3.53 4.24
CA ARG A 147 10.61 -4.07 4.06
C ARG A 147 10.65 -5.58 4.24
N TRP A 148 9.88 -6.09 5.20
CA TRP A 148 9.74 -7.51 5.42
C TRP A 148 8.97 -8.16 4.27
N HIS A 149 7.89 -7.53 3.74
CA HIS A 149 7.15 -8.01 2.56
C HIS A 149 8.10 -8.23 1.38
N ILE A 150 8.92 -7.26 1.03
CA ILE A 150 9.92 -7.40 -0.03
C ILE A 150 10.89 -8.54 0.24
N GLN A 151 11.35 -8.70 1.48
CA GLN A 151 12.38 -9.68 1.79
C GLN A 151 11.84 -11.10 1.74
N TRP A 152 10.68 -11.37 2.35
CA TRP A 152 10.13 -12.71 2.35
C TRP A 152 9.72 -13.17 0.95
N ILE A 153 9.12 -12.28 0.13
CA ILE A 153 8.76 -12.60 -1.25
C ILE A 153 10.00 -12.92 -2.07
N ARG A 154 11.08 -12.16 -1.90
CA ARG A 154 12.35 -12.44 -2.58
C ARG A 154 12.89 -13.83 -2.20
N ASN A 155 12.89 -14.16 -0.92
CA ASN A 155 13.34 -15.45 -0.44
C ASN A 155 12.48 -16.57 -1.03
N ALA A 156 11.17 -16.43 -1.00
CA ALA A 156 10.24 -17.41 -1.57
C ALA A 156 10.46 -17.62 -3.08
N LEU A 157 10.69 -16.54 -3.85
CA LEU A 157 11.01 -16.66 -5.27
C LEU A 157 12.34 -17.38 -5.51
N GLN A 158 13.36 -17.17 -4.66
CA GLN A 158 14.62 -17.91 -4.72
C GLN A 158 14.44 -19.40 -4.40
N GLU A 159 13.63 -19.73 -3.41
CA GLU A 159 13.29 -21.12 -3.08
C GLU A 159 12.53 -21.83 -4.22
N MET A 160 11.86 -21.08 -5.08
CA MET A 160 11.16 -21.61 -6.25
C MET A 160 12.04 -21.79 -7.50
N GLU A 161 13.30 -21.33 -7.50
CA GLU A 161 14.21 -21.46 -8.65
C GLU A 161 14.40 -22.92 -9.12
N PRO A 162 14.49 -23.95 -8.26
CA PRO A 162 14.59 -25.33 -8.71
C PRO A 162 13.37 -25.85 -9.48
N GLU A 163 12.18 -25.32 -9.19
CA GLU A 163 10.92 -25.75 -9.82
C GLU A 163 10.62 -24.98 -11.11
N TYR A 164 10.78 -23.65 -11.08
CA TYR A 164 10.38 -22.76 -12.18
C TYR A 164 11.54 -22.35 -13.09
N GLY A 165 12.77 -22.44 -12.63
CA GLY A 165 13.96 -21.94 -13.32
C GLY A 165 14.21 -20.45 -13.07
N LYS A 166 15.46 -20.10 -12.78
CA LYS A 166 15.87 -18.72 -12.48
C LYS A 166 15.52 -17.75 -13.61
N ASP A 167 15.86 -18.10 -14.86
CA ASP A 167 15.63 -17.24 -16.02
C ASP A 167 14.13 -16.99 -16.26
N HIS A 168 13.27 -17.97 -15.97
CA HIS A 168 11.83 -17.80 -16.08
C HIS A 168 11.29 -16.85 -15.02
N ILE A 169 11.76 -16.94 -13.78
CA ILE A 169 11.39 -16.02 -12.70
C ILE A 169 11.84 -14.59 -13.06
N GLU A 170 13.08 -14.41 -13.52
CA GLU A 170 13.60 -13.09 -13.90
C GLU A 170 12.81 -12.50 -15.08
N THR A 171 12.50 -13.29 -16.10
CA THR A 171 11.69 -12.84 -17.25
C THR A 171 10.28 -12.44 -16.80
N THR A 172 9.67 -13.19 -15.89
CA THR A 172 8.36 -12.89 -15.31
C THR A 172 8.39 -11.58 -14.53
N MET A 173 9.41 -11.38 -13.70
CA MET A 173 9.62 -10.12 -12.98
C MET A 173 9.76 -8.93 -13.92
N GLN A 174 10.54 -9.08 -15.00
CA GLN A 174 10.72 -8.01 -16.02
C GLN A 174 9.39 -7.67 -16.71
N ARG A 175 8.59 -8.68 -17.08
CA ARG A 175 7.25 -8.49 -17.65
C ARG A 175 6.36 -7.65 -16.73
N TYR A 176 6.30 -8.00 -15.44
CA TYR A 176 5.50 -7.27 -14.47
C TYR A 176 6.03 -5.86 -14.20
N MET A 177 7.35 -5.66 -14.15
CA MET A 177 7.93 -4.32 -14.02
C MET A 177 7.62 -3.43 -15.24
N GLN A 178 7.61 -3.99 -16.44
CA GLN A 178 7.24 -3.24 -17.65
C GLN A 178 5.75 -2.85 -17.64
N ALA A 179 4.86 -3.78 -17.27
CA ALA A 179 3.45 -3.50 -17.10
C ALA A 179 3.19 -2.43 -16.02
N ASP A 180 3.94 -2.47 -14.89
CA ASP A 180 3.87 -1.46 -13.85
C ASP A 180 4.21 -0.06 -14.38
N VAL A 181 5.23 0.09 -15.20
CA VAL A 181 5.58 1.38 -15.82
C VAL A 181 4.45 1.89 -16.71
N GLU A 182 3.80 1.02 -17.47
CA GLU A 182 2.70 1.40 -18.36
C GLU A 182 1.45 1.83 -17.56
N VAL A 183 1.06 1.03 -16.57
CA VAL A 183 -0.09 1.33 -15.70
C VAL A 183 0.17 2.59 -14.89
N TYR A 184 1.36 2.74 -14.34
CA TYR A 184 1.75 3.92 -13.58
C TYR A 184 1.55 5.22 -14.37
N ARG A 185 1.97 5.26 -15.61
CA ARG A 185 1.80 6.44 -16.47
C ARG A 185 0.34 6.83 -16.66
N LYS A 186 -0.58 5.84 -16.72
CA LYS A 186 -2.01 6.07 -16.96
C LYS A 186 -2.78 6.42 -15.68
N THR A 187 -2.46 5.73 -14.58
CA THR A 187 -3.30 5.72 -13.37
C THR A 187 -2.77 6.59 -12.25
N MET A 188 -1.44 6.76 -12.19
CA MET A 188 -0.80 7.51 -11.10
C MET A 188 -0.62 9.00 -11.40
N ARG A 189 -1.09 9.47 -12.55
CA ARG A 189 -1.05 10.90 -12.88
C ARG A 189 -1.81 11.73 -11.85
N GLU A 190 -3.01 11.30 -11.47
CA GLU A 190 -3.80 11.97 -10.44
C GLU A 190 -3.10 11.96 -9.08
N HIS A 191 -2.55 10.82 -8.66
CA HIS A 191 -1.76 10.73 -7.43
C HIS A 191 -0.59 11.72 -7.42
N GLU A 192 0.18 11.77 -8.50
CA GLU A 192 1.32 12.68 -8.61
C GLU A 192 0.92 14.15 -8.64
N GLU A 193 -0.18 14.48 -9.30
CA GLU A 193 -0.73 15.82 -9.32
C GLU A 193 -1.16 16.26 -7.92
N ARG A 194 -1.83 15.38 -7.17
CA ARG A 194 -2.24 15.66 -5.79
C ARG A 194 -1.06 15.81 -4.84
N VAL A 195 -0.01 14.97 -4.95
CA VAL A 195 1.24 15.13 -4.18
C VAL A 195 1.91 16.47 -4.49
N ARG A 196 1.93 16.88 -5.75
CA ARG A 196 2.47 18.19 -6.14
C ARG A 196 1.68 19.36 -5.54
N HIS A 197 0.37 19.24 -5.43
CA HIS A 197 -0.48 20.29 -4.84
C HIS A 197 -0.26 20.44 -3.32
N LEU A 198 0.22 19.43 -2.59
CA LEU A 198 0.59 19.58 -1.19
C LEU A 198 1.73 20.62 -1.02
N ILE A 199 2.65 20.68 -1.97
CA ILE A 199 3.78 21.62 -1.96
C ILE A 199 3.30 23.07 -2.12
N HIS A 200 2.25 23.29 -2.90
CA HIS A 200 1.78 24.63 -3.24
C HIS A 200 0.83 25.24 -2.20
N THR A 201 0.08 24.41 -1.46
CA THR A 201 -0.85 24.91 -0.44
C THR A 201 -0.16 25.46 0.82
N HIS A 202 1.14 25.17 1.00
CA HIS A 202 1.93 25.69 2.13
C HIS A 202 2.85 26.86 1.77
N ARG A 203 2.93 27.26 0.53
CA ARG A 203 3.45 28.57 0.16
C ARG A 203 2.27 29.53 0.27
N GLY A 204 2.12 30.20 1.43
CA GLY A 204 1.17 31.30 1.61
C GLY A 204 1.29 32.33 0.48
N PRO A 205 0.29 33.24 0.33
CA PRO A 205 0.30 34.26 -0.70
C PRO A 205 1.48 35.24 -0.60
N ASP A 206 2.30 35.14 0.45
CA ASP A 206 3.47 35.98 0.69
C ASP A 206 4.75 35.22 0.34
N GLY A 207 4.97 35.05 -0.96
CA GLY A 207 6.25 34.66 -1.51
C GLY A 207 7.19 35.85 -1.54
N VAL A 208 7.90 36.13 -0.44
CA VAL A 208 9.13 36.94 -0.41
C VAL A 208 10.25 36.04 0.03
#